data_85504732017b48458e6bef41bd288f5a
#
_entry.id   85504732017b48458e6bef41bd288f5a
#
_cell.length_a   1.000
_cell.length_b   1.000
_cell.length_c   1.000
_cell.angle_alpha   90.00
_cell.angle_beta   90.00
_cell.angle_gamma   90.00
#
_symmetry.space_group_name_H-M   'P 1'
#
loop_
_entity.id
_entity.type
_entity.pdbx_description
1 polymer ?
#
loop_
_entity_poly.entity_id
_entity_poly.type
_entity_poly.pdbx_seq_one_letter_code
_entity_poly.pdbx_strand_id
1 'polypeptide(L)'
;MQSKKGFTIPELLAVIVILGILVTISTGVYNGISQRLKENSLTKKVAYFKEKALEYAEEENIGDETISLNYLINLGYVNAEYPENPEKERIGNPVTGGFLDCMNFTITKDLDDYSATYDIDGSCDLVSSEQVANEVTIEKYVKRNNSFVKITDEWVNEPVYVLVKFANVNKYQVVDNKFNYMINGIESSKNGFYCQKLSTNTDSLKDCYNINIIDTDYIYNSSVKVGMTLQNKSGDNKTFKINRDTGVKIDKEAPSVTADYNTGYTKDTVKITLAGTDGIGSGIAGYYFGQTRPSSGDVFSTDTNYEAHFNGTYYAYTKDNAGNISSEQVININNIDKEGPIGFASSSRTKWTIDDFNLTFGCSKDKNSQSGCANEITYTIVDITDGRNKVLADNVRLAASQATFVVTAPEDSYVTTVTLKYTIKDNLGNTITYGDKTPIKINTYIDRVIPKLTLSVKKKAKRGFMWRLKGYNYTFSMKIDQVGPSKIATRGYTEHFSSADGLNKYTNAQLDKYFTKNSTYKTYVKKGDESVVVARAVSGSGSVYYDSYGVDGHGCTNYLGWTAGGAIIGAIFAPAWAVIGGLIGWGICHAS
;
A
#
# COMPACT_ATOMS: atom_id res chain seq x y z
N MET A 1 10.00 47.09 6.67
CA MET A 1 9.33 45.87 6.22
C MET A 1 9.92 44.68 6.99
N GLN A 2 9.23 44.24 8.04
CA GLN A 2 9.63 43.02 8.74
C GLN A 2 9.20 41.80 7.89
N SER A 3 10.16 40.99 7.48
CA SER A 3 9.90 39.75 6.78
C SER A 3 9.19 38.79 7.73
N LYS A 4 7.97 38.42 7.42
CA LYS A 4 7.29 37.33 8.10
C LYS A 4 8.03 36.02 7.70
N LYS A 5 8.78 35.45 8.64
CA LYS A 5 9.35 34.12 8.48
C LYS A 5 8.17 33.14 8.48
N GLY A 6 7.93 32.48 7.38
CA GLY A 6 7.00 31.35 7.30
C GLY A 6 7.56 30.15 8.06
N PHE A 7 6.68 29.34 8.58
CA PHE A 7 7.04 28.07 9.23
C PHE A 7 7.69 27.12 8.23
N THR A 8 8.75 26.46 8.64
CA THR A 8 9.35 25.38 7.85
C THR A 8 8.50 24.10 7.93
N ILE A 9 8.59 23.25 6.92
CA ILE A 9 7.87 21.96 6.90
C ILE A 9 8.16 21.11 8.15
N PRO A 10 9.40 21.00 8.67
CA PRO A 10 9.68 20.31 9.93
C PRO A 10 9.02 20.93 11.16
N GLU A 11 8.94 22.25 11.24
CA GLU A 11 8.25 22.93 12.35
C GLU A 11 6.74 22.70 12.30
N LEU A 12 6.14 22.70 11.09
CA LEU A 12 4.73 22.37 10.92
C LEU A 12 4.46 20.91 11.31
N LEU A 13 5.34 20.00 10.89
CA LEU A 13 5.23 18.57 11.21
C LEU A 13 5.36 18.33 12.73
N ALA A 14 6.29 19.02 13.39
CA ALA A 14 6.44 18.96 14.84
C ALA A 14 5.19 19.46 15.57
N VAL A 15 4.58 20.54 15.09
CA VAL A 15 3.33 21.07 15.66
C VAL A 15 2.17 20.09 15.48
N ILE A 16 2.05 19.46 14.30
CA ILE A 16 0.99 18.45 14.05
C ILE A 16 1.17 17.23 14.94
N VAL A 17 2.40 16.75 15.11
CA VAL A 17 2.69 15.60 16.01
C VAL A 17 2.36 15.97 17.46
N ILE A 18 2.78 17.15 17.93
CA ILE A 18 2.47 17.62 19.29
C ILE A 18 0.96 17.77 19.48
N LEU A 19 0.25 18.35 18.51
CA LEU A 19 -1.21 18.46 18.56
C LEU A 19 -1.88 17.09 18.57
N GLY A 20 -1.40 16.12 17.78
CA GLY A 20 -1.89 14.75 17.79
C GLY A 20 -1.71 14.06 19.15
N ILE A 21 -0.55 14.23 19.79
CA ILE A 21 -0.29 13.72 21.14
C ILE A 21 -1.18 14.42 22.18
N LEU A 22 -1.35 15.73 22.07
CA LEU A 22 -2.21 16.50 22.99
C LEU A 22 -3.69 16.09 22.86
N VAL A 23 -4.17 15.82 21.65
CA VAL A 23 -5.56 15.32 21.42
C VAL A 23 -5.74 13.93 22.03
N THR A 24 -4.80 13.02 21.85
CA THR A 24 -4.91 11.65 22.43
C THR A 24 -4.84 11.67 23.96
N ILE A 25 -3.99 12.50 24.54
CA ILE A 25 -3.93 12.66 26.01
C ILE A 25 -5.21 13.34 26.53
N SER A 26 -5.71 14.37 25.83
CA SER A 26 -6.90 15.11 26.26
C SER A 26 -8.17 14.26 26.19
N THR A 27 -8.33 13.37 25.20
CA THR A 27 -9.49 12.47 25.11
C THR A 27 -9.53 11.45 26.26
N GLY A 28 -8.38 10.86 26.61
CA GLY A 28 -8.30 9.94 27.76
C GLY A 28 -8.60 10.64 29.09
N VAL A 29 -8.05 11.83 29.29
CA VAL A 29 -8.30 12.65 30.49
C VAL A 29 -9.77 13.12 30.51
N TYR A 30 -10.31 13.54 29.36
CA TYR A 30 -11.69 13.99 29.25
C TYR A 30 -12.68 12.88 29.61
N ASN A 31 -12.47 11.64 29.11
CA ASN A 31 -13.33 10.50 29.43
C ASN A 31 -13.27 10.16 30.93
N GLY A 32 -12.07 10.16 31.52
CA GLY A 32 -11.92 9.91 32.95
C GLY A 32 -12.55 11.01 33.83
N ILE A 33 -12.42 12.28 33.43
CA ILE A 33 -13.07 13.39 34.12
C ILE A 33 -14.60 13.33 33.94
N SER A 34 -15.07 13.05 32.71
CA SER A 34 -16.49 12.92 32.41
C SER A 34 -17.13 11.80 33.24
N GLN A 35 -16.50 10.63 33.34
CA GLN A 35 -16.98 9.53 34.16
C GLN A 35 -17.06 9.91 35.64
N ARG A 36 -16.02 10.52 36.20
CA ARG A 36 -16.02 11.01 37.58
C ARG A 36 -17.07 12.07 37.85
N LEU A 37 -17.33 12.97 36.90
CA LEU A 37 -18.39 13.96 36.99
C LEU A 37 -19.78 13.32 37.03
N LYS A 38 -20.00 12.28 36.22
CA LYS A 38 -21.26 11.50 36.21
C LYS A 38 -21.46 10.77 37.53
N GLU A 39 -20.44 10.11 38.06
CA GLU A 39 -20.48 9.42 39.35
C GLU A 39 -20.73 10.39 40.51
N ASN A 40 -20.06 11.54 40.52
CA ASN A 40 -20.28 12.59 41.50
C ASN A 40 -21.72 13.17 41.40
N SER A 41 -22.23 13.30 40.17
CA SER A 41 -23.62 13.76 39.95
C SER A 41 -24.62 12.74 40.50
N LEU A 42 -24.41 11.44 40.23
CA LEU A 42 -25.23 10.38 40.78
C LEU A 42 -25.21 10.41 42.33
N THR A 43 -24.04 10.47 42.92
CA THR A 43 -23.88 10.52 44.39
C THR A 43 -24.67 11.69 45.01
N LYS A 44 -24.60 12.86 44.39
CA LYS A 44 -25.34 14.05 44.84
C LYS A 44 -26.85 13.87 44.69
N LYS A 45 -27.31 13.29 43.56
CA LYS A 45 -28.73 12.98 43.36
C LYS A 45 -29.25 12.00 44.42
N VAL A 46 -28.54 10.91 44.65
CA VAL A 46 -28.89 9.91 45.66
C VAL A 46 -28.93 10.51 47.06
N ALA A 47 -27.97 11.34 47.43
CA ALA A 47 -27.97 12.03 48.73
C ALA A 47 -29.20 12.94 48.89
N TYR A 48 -29.51 13.72 47.84
CA TYR A 48 -30.71 14.58 47.85
C TYR A 48 -32.01 13.77 47.96
N PHE A 49 -32.16 12.68 47.22
CA PHE A 49 -33.36 11.84 47.29
C PHE A 49 -33.46 11.14 48.62
N LYS A 50 -32.37 10.73 49.22
CA LYS A 50 -32.34 10.19 50.58
C LYS A 50 -32.81 11.21 51.61
N GLU A 51 -32.34 12.45 51.49
CA GLU A 51 -32.80 13.56 52.34
C GLU A 51 -34.32 13.76 52.22
N LYS A 52 -34.85 13.75 50.99
CA LYS A 52 -36.31 13.88 50.75
C LYS A 52 -37.12 12.69 51.22
N ALA A 53 -36.54 11.49 51.21
CA ALA A 53 -37.18 10.30 51.80
C ALA A 53 -37.29 10.40 53.33
N LEU A 54 -36.28 10.96 53.97
CA LEU A 54 -36.29 11.22 55.42
C LEU A 54 -37.27 12.34 55.79
N GLU A 55 -37.28 13.45 55.03
CA GLU A 55 -38.26 14.54 55.22
C GLU A 55 -39.68 14.04 55.15
N TYR A 56 -40.04 13.22 54.16
CA TYR A 56 -41.33 12.55 54.05
C TYR A 56 -41.61 11.68 55.27
N ALA A 57 -40.64 10.88 55.72
CA ALA A 57 -40.80 9.97 56.83
C ALA A 57 -41.00 10.71 58.15
N GLU A 58 -40.35 11.84 58.37
CA GLU A 58 -40.49 12.70 59.52
C GLU A 58 -41.90 13.39 59.54
N GLU A 59 -42.28 13.98 58.40
CA GLU A 59 -43.59 14.67 58.28
C GLU A 59 -44.79 13.77 58.48
N GLU A 60 -44.75 12.56 57.90
CA GLU A 60 -45.80 11.59 57.96
C GLU A 60 -45.70 10.64 59.18
N ASN A 61 -44.63 10.80 59.98
CA ASN A 61 -44.35 9.96 61.17
C ASN A 61 -44.28 8.44 60.83
N ILE A 62 -43.61 8.11 59.70
CA ILE A 62 -43.52 6.76 59.18
C ILE A 62 -42.26 6.09 59.70
N GLY A 63 -42.39 4.86 60.27
CA GLY A 63 -41.26 4.05 60.67
C GLY A 63 -41.23 2.72 59.94
N ASP A 64 -40.01 2.17 59.69
CA ASP A 64 -39.78 0.84 59.16
C ASP A 64 -40.53 0.52 57.83
N GLU A 65 -40.48 1.44 56.90
CA GLU A 65 -41.12 1.32 55.60
C GLU A 65 -40.11 1.48 54.45
N THR A 66 -40.41 0.85 53.33
CA THR A 66 -39.64 1.04 52.10
C THR A 66 -40.48 1.79 51.07
N ILE A 67 -39.98 2.92 50.61
CA ILE A 67 -40.65 3.79 49.64
C ILE A 67 -39.82 3.92 48.38
N SER A 68 -40.47 4.04 47.22
CA SER A 68 -39.75 4.25 45.95
C SER A 68 -39.58 5.73 45.67
N LEU A 69 -38.56 6.07 44.88
CA LEU A 69 -38.35 7.44 44.39
C LEU A 69 -39.58 7.92 43.60
N ASN A 70 -40.18 7.02 42.83
CA ASN A 70 -41.43 7.31 42.10
C ASN A 70 -42.57 7.75 43.01
N TYR A 71 -42.67 7.15 44.20
CA TYR A 71 -43.67 7.55 45.20
C TYR A 71 -43.40 8.96 45.72
N LEU A 72 -42.14 9.31 46.02
CA LEU A 72 -41.77 10.65 46.45
C LEU A 72 -42.02 11.72 45.38
N ILE A 73 -41.81 11.37 44.10
CA ILE A 73 -42.14 12.25 42.97
C ILE A 73 -43.65 12.49 42.88
N ASN A 74 -44.45 11.44 43.03
CA ASN A 74 -45.90 11.55 42.97
C ASN A 74 -46.48 12.37 44.12
N LEU A 75 -45.84 12.35 45.28
CA LEU A 75 -46.21 13.17 46.42
C LEU A 75 -45.68 14.60 46.35
N GLY A 76 -44.80 14.90 45.42
CA GLY A 76 -44.23 16.24 45.23
C GLY A 76 -43.00 16.55 46.08
N TYR A 77 -42.45 15.60 46.84
CA TYR A 77 -41.19 15.77 47.59
C TYR A 77 -39.97 15.90 46.67
N VAL A 78 -40.04 15.25 45.50
CA VAL A 78 -39.01 15.30 44.50
C VAL A 78 -39.57 15.79 43.16
N ASN A 79 -38.97 16.78 42.55
CA ASN A 79 -39.38 17.26 41.23
C ASN A 79 -38.87 16.35 40.15
N ALA A 80 -39.73 15.96 39.21
CA ALA A 80 -39.35 15.23 38.04
C ALA A 80 -38.45 16.05 37.12
N GLU A 81 -37.41 15.46 36.58
CA GLU A 81 -36.55 16.11 35.54
C GLU A 81 -37.29 16.15 34.18
N TYR A 82 -38.22 15.20 33.95
CA TYR A 82 -39.03 15.08 32.73
C TYR A 82 -40.52 15.09 33.08
N PRO A 83 -41.05 16.23 33.50
CA PRO A 83 -42.44 16.33 34.00
C PRO A 83 -43.51 16.09 32.94
N GLU A 84 -43.19 16.24 31.64
CA GLU A 84 -44.08 16.01 30.50
C GLU A 84 -44.42 14.52 30.27
N ASN A 85 -43.77 13.63 30.98
CA ASN A 85 -43.99 12.18 30.88
C ASN A 85 -44.43 11.59 32.26
N PRO A 86 -45.63 11.80 32.70
CA PRO A 86 -46.07 11.39 34.04
C PRO A 86 -46.09 9.87 34.26
N GLU A 87 -46.06 9.09 33.19
CA GLU A 87 -46.08 7.62 33.22
C GLU A 87 -44.71 7.00 32.86
N LYS A 88 -43.71 7.81 32.64
CA LYS A 88 -42.36 7.38 32.26
C LYS A 88 -41.35 7.78 33.30
N GLU A 89 -40.25 7.10 33.22
CA GLU A 89 -38.99 7.34 33.92
C GLU A 89 -38.66 8.85 33.94
N ARG A 90 -38.73 9.43 35.12
CA ARG A 90 -38.75 10.89 35.29
C ARG A 90 -37.47 11.47 35.84
N ILE A 91 -36.59 10.61 36.39
CA ILE A 91 -35.29 11.01 36.93
C ILE A 91 -34.20 10.22 36.27
N GLY A 92 -33.35 10.90 35.47
CA GLY A 92 -32.27 10.25 34.74
C GLY A 92 -31.10 9.84 35.63
N ASN A 93 -30.54 8.65 35.35
CA ASN A 93 -29.27 8.19 35.92
C ASN A 93 -28.11 8.71 35.07
N PRO A 94 -27.27 9.62 35.61
CA PRO A 94 -26.19 10.22 34.82
C PRO A 94 -25.04 9.26 34.46
N VAL A 95 -24.95 8.11 35.15
CA VAL A 95 -23.88 7.12 34.90
C VAL A 95 -24.30 6.13 33.84
N THR A 96 -25.48 5.53 33.97
CA THR A 96 -25.98 4.47 33.08
C THR A 96 -26.77 5.00 31.88
N GLY A 97 -27.27 6.24 31.94
CA GLY A 97 -28.24 6.79 30.98
C GLY A 97 -29.63 6.25 31.14
N GLY A 98 -29.87 5.31 32.08
CA GLY A 98 -31.19 4.85 32.49
C GLY A 98 -31.85 5.80 33.46
N PHE A 99 -32.77 5.29 34.28
CA PHE A 99 -33.58 6.09 35.18
C PHE A 99 -33.49 5.57 36.63
N LEU A 100 -33.79 6.45 37.59
CA LEU A 100 -33.71 6.19 39.02
C LEU A 100 -35.07 6.06 39.71
N ASP A 101 -36.16 6.17 38.96
CA ASP A 101 -37.53 6.21 39.50
C ASP A 101 -37.84 4.99 40.36
N CYS A 102 -37.26 3.84 40.08
CA CYS A 102 -37.41 2.62 40.84
C CYS A 102 -36.43 2.46 42.00
N MET A 103 -35.63 3.48 42.26
CA MET A 103 -34.76 3.50 43.44
C MET A 103 -35.61 3.45 44.70
N ASN A 104 -35.24 2.58 45.65
CA ASN A 104 -35.96 2.41 46.91
C ASN A 104 -35.19 2.98 48.08
N PHE A 105 -35.92 3.50 49.05
CA PHE A 105 -35.39 3.94 50.33
C PHE A 105 -36.05 3.11 51.42
N THR A 106 -35.27 2.35 52.17
CA THR A 106 -35.73 1.66 53.36
C THR A 106 -35.48 2.57 54.55
N ILE A 107 -36.55 3.08 55.09
CA ILE A 107 -36.58 3.97 56.25
C ILE A 107 -36.63 3.11 57.49
N THR A 108 -35.83 3.44 58.48
CA THR A 108 -35.84 2.86 59.81
C THR A 108 -35.98 3.98 60.83
N LYS A 109 -36.89 3.78 61.78
CA LYS A 109 -37.11 4.72 62.87
C LYS A 109 -36.61 4.09 64.20
N ASP A 110 -35.69 4.78 64.85
CA ASP A 110 -35.21 4.39 66.16
C ASP A 110 -35.46 5.56 67.13
N LEU A 111 -36.47 5.40 67.97
CA LEU A 111 -37.05 6.44 68.85
C LEU A 111 -37.52 7.67 68.02
N ASP A 112 -36.79 8.78 68.05
CA ASP A 112 -37.07 10.01 67.29
C ASP A 112 -36.14 10.22 66.13
N ASP A 113 -35.17 9.30 65.92
CA ASP A 113 -34.18 9.40 64.84
C ASP A 113 -34.60 8.56 63.61
N TYR A 114 -34.60 9.19 62.45
CA TYR A 114 -34.85 8.54 61.16
C TYR A 114 -33.56 8.29 60.42
N SER A 115 -33.45 7.10 59.89
CA SER A 115 -32.36 6.74 58.98
C SER A 115 -32.92 6.09 57.72
N ALA A 116 -32.22 6.24 56.61
CA ALA A 116 -32.60 5.60 55.36
C ALA A 116 -31.40 4.93 54.71
N THR A 117 -31.58 3.71 54.30
CA THR A 117 -30.72 3.06 53.33
C THR A 117 -31.36 3.12 51.95
N TYR A 118 -30.61 2.88 50.90
CA TYR A 118 -31.16 2.95 49.54
C TYR A 118 -30.69 1.78 48.70
N ASP A 119 -31.54 1.41 47.74
CA ASP A 119 -31.23 0.47 46.68
C ASP A 119 -31.52 1.14 45.33
N ILE A 120 -30.50 1.32 44.51
CA ILE A 120 -30.63 1.98 43.19
C ILE A 120 -31.41 1.12 42.21
N ASP A 121 -31.27 -0.21 42.30
CA ASP A 121 -31.93 -1.19 41.45
C ASP A 121 -33.23 -1.72 42.07
N GLY A 122 -33.81 -0.98 42.97
CA GLY A 122 -35.04 -1.33 43.67
C GLY A 122 -36.26 -1.48 42.75
N SER A 123 -37.31 -2.04 43.27
CA SER A 123 -38.58 -2.24 42.55
C SER A 123 -39.49 -1.03 42.68
N CYS A 124 -40.05 -0.53 41.56
CA CYS A 124 -41.02 0.57 41.57
C CYS A 124 -42.32 0.25 42.28
N ASP A 125 -42.60 -1.00 42.47
CA ASP A 125 -43.87 -1.49 43.09
C ASP A 125 -43.59 -2.29 44.34
N LEU A 126 -43.80 -1.66 45.47
CA LEU A 126 -43.74 -2.29 46.79
C LEU A 126 -45.06 -2.98 47.12
N VAL A 127 -45.21 -4.20 46.70
CA VAL A 127 -46.28 -5.07 47.22
C VAL A 127 -45.71 -6.45 47.48
N SER A 128 -45.48 -6.73 48.72
CA SER A 128 -45.11 -8.03 49.20
C SER A 128 -46.35 -8.94 49.31
N SER A 129 -46.40 -9.97 48.48
CA SER A 129 -47.12 -11.19 48.82
C SER A 129 -46.25 -12.37 48.38
N GLU A 130 -45.29 -12.68 49.20
CA GLU A 130 -44.28 -13.73 48.95
C GLU A 130 -44.84 -15.11 48.67
N GLN A 131 -46.04 -15.40 49.13
CA GLN A 131 -46.64 -16.75 49.03
C GLN A 131 -47.24 -17.07 47.67
N VAL A 132 -47.72 -16.08 46.90
CA VAL A 132 -48.30 -16.31 45.57
C VAL A 132 -47.25 -16.11 44.48
N ALA A 133 -46.20 -15.44 44.80
CA ALA A 133 -45.10 -15.12 43.88
C ALA A 133 -44.40 -16.37 43.28
N ASN A 134 -44.33 -17.47 44.01
CA ASN A 134 -43.68 -18.71 43.58
C ASN A 134 -44.51 -19.54 42.59
N GLU A 135 -45.78 -19.23 42.40
CA GLU A 135 -46.67 -19.93 41.47
C GLU A 135 -46.73 -19.28 40.07
N VAL A 136 -46.12 -18.11 39.92
CA VAL A 136 -46.05 -17.38 38.64
C VAL A 136 -44.64 -17.39 38.13
N THR A 137 -44.46 -17.94 36.95
CA THR A 137 -43.17 -17.89 36.24
C THR A 137 -43.30 -17.08 34.96
N ILE A 138 -42.22 -16.34 34.65
CA ILE A 138 -42.11 -15.60 33.39
C ILE A 138 -41.01 -16.24 32.58
N GLU A 139 -41.35 -16.64 31.37
CA GLU A 139 -40.38 -17.19 30.41
C GLU A 139 -40.34 -16.31 29.18
N LYS A 140 -39.15 -16.19 28.59
CA LYS A 140 -38.90 -15.37 27.39
C LYS A 140 -38.55 -16.27 26.21
N TYR A 141 -39.11 -15.97 25.05
CA TYR A 141 -38.88 -16.71 23.82
C TYR A 141 -38.66 -15.76 22.63
N VAL A 142 -37.89 -16.17 21.68
CA VAL A 142 -37.80 -15.60 20.34
C VAL A 142 -38.27 -16.61 19.29
N LYS A 143 -38.73 -16.14 18.14
CA LYS A 143 -39.22 -17.04 17.09
C LYS A 143 -38.15 -17.19 16.00
N ARG A 144 -37.43 -18.30 15.99
CA ARG A 144 -36.39 -18.64 14.99
C ARG A 144 -36.84 -19.84 14.15
N ASN A 145 -36.75 -19.71 12.82
CA ASN A 145 -37.14 -20.77 11.90
C ASN A 145 -38.56 -21.37 12.21
N ASN A 146 -39.49 -20.49 12.49
CA ASN A 146 -40.89 -20.85 12.87
C ASN A 146 -41.04 -21.62 14.18
N SER A 147 -39.98 -21.74 14.98
CA SER A 147 -40.00 -22.38 16.31
C SER A 147 -39.71 -21.36 17.41
N PHE A 148 -40.35 -21.54 18.56
CA PHE A 148 -40.04 -20.72 19.73
C PHE A 148 -38.81 -21.26 20.47
N VAL A 149 -37.82 -20.40 20.63
CA VAL A 149 -36.56 -20.70 21.33
C VAL A 149 -36.57 -19.91 22.63
N LYS A 150 -36.43 -20.61 23.76
CA LYS A 150 -36.34 -19.97 25.08
C LYS A 150 -35.02 -19.20 25.19
N ILE A 151 -35.13 -17.96 25.67
CA ILE A 151 -34.00 -17.10 25.97
C ILE A 151 -33.91 -16.81 27.46
N THR A 152 -32.73 -16.49 27.94
CA THR A 152 -32.48 -16.13 29.35
C THR A 152 -32.16 -14.66 29.49
N ASP A 153 -30.89 -14.29 29.45
CA ASP A 153 -30.39 -12.92 29.64
C ASP A 153 -29.52 -12.46 28.48
N GLU A 154 -29.84 -12.93 27.30
CA GLU A 154 -29.12 -12.58 26.07
C GLU A 154 -29.76 -11.40 25.35
N TRP A 155 -28.93 -10.65 24.62
CA TRP A 155 -29.38 -9.68 23.66
C TRP A 155 -29.96 -10.36 22.42
N VAL A 156 -31.02 -9.79 21.86
CA VAL A 156 -31.64 -10.28 20.64
C VAL A 156 -32.02 -9.13 19.71
N ASN A 157 -32.06 -9.38 18.42
CA ASN A 157 -32.54 -8.44 17.41
C ASN A 157 -33.91 -8.81 16.86
N GLU A 158 -34.62 -9.69 17.56
CA GLU A 158 -35.90 -10.25 17.19
C GLU A 158 -36.94 -9.86 18.24
N PRO A 159 -38.25 -9.85 17.90
CA PRO A 159 -39.32 -9.67 18.89
C PRO A 159 -39.25 -10.73 19.98
N VAL A 160 -39.40 -10.30 21.23
CA VAL A 160 -39.42 -11.19 22.40
C VAL A 160 -40.85 -11.49 22.77
N TYR A 161 -41.14 -12.77 22.90
CA TYR A 161 -42.42 -13.30 23.39
C TYR A 161 -42.28 -13.61 24.87
N VAL A 162 -42.98 -12.83 25.70
CA VAL A 162 -43.00 -13.02 27.14
C VAL A 162 -44.20 -13.88 27.52
N LEU A 163 -43.90 -15.07 28.02
CA LEU A 163 -44.90 -16.04 28.49
C LEU A 163 -45.04 -15.96 30.00
N VAL A 164 -46.22 -15.62 30.46
CA VAL A 164 -46.56 -15.68 31.87
C VAL A 164 -47.28 -16.99 32.14
N LYS A 165 -46.66 -17.83 32.96
CA LYS A 165 -47.12 -19.18 33.28
C LYS A 165 -47.53 -19.30 34.74
N PHE A 166 -48.68 -19.93 35.00
CA PHE A 166 -49.20 -20.21 36.34
C PHE A 166 -49.08 -21.70 36.66
N ALA A 167 -48.46 -22.02 37.77
CA ALA A 167 -48.30 -23.40 38.20
C ALA A 167 -49.57 -24.01 38.78
N ASN A 168 -50.48 -23.20 39.34
CA ASN A 168 -51.69 -23.64 40.06
C ASN A 168 -52.93 -22.90 39.58
N VAL A 169 -53.32 -23.04 38.32
CA VAL A 169 -54.49 -22.39 37.70
C VAL A 169 -55.78 -22.74 38.42
N ASN A 170 -55.86 -23.90 39.09
CA ASN A 170 -57.07 -24.37 39.81
C ASN A 170 -57.25 -23.70 41.17
N LYS A 171 -56.22 -23.11 41.74
CA LYS A 171 -56.25 -22.50 43.08
C LYS A 171 -56.68 -21.04 43.10
N TYR A 172 -56.37 -20.33 42.01
CA TYR A 172 -56.58 -18.90 41.87
C TYR A 172 -57.38 -18.55 40.61
N GLN A 173 -58.10 -17.44 40.68
CA GLN A 173 -58.77 -16.80 39.55
C GLN A 173 -58.26 -15.36 39.41
N VAL A 174 -58.16 -14.88 38.19
CA VAL A 174 -57.80 -13.47 37.90
C VAL A 174 -59.03 -12.62 38.18
N VAL A 175 -58.92 -11.65 39.09
CA VAL A 175 -59.99 -10.70 39.41
C VAL A 175 -60.03 -9.66 38.29
N ASP A 176 -61.19 -9.24 37.89
CA ASP A 176 -61.47 -8.25 36.86
C ASP A 176 -60.97 -8.61 35.45
N ASN A 177 -60.54 -9.82 35.28
CA ASN A 177 -60.04 -10.30 33.98
C ASN A 177 -59.02 -9.35 33.27
N LYS A 178 -58.30 -8.56 34.06
CA LYS A 178 -57.33 -7.60 33.63
C LYS A 178 -55.93 -8.11 33.93
N PHE A 179 -55.09 -7.97 32.92
CA PHE A 179 -53.69 -8.27 32.98
C PHE A 179 -52.91 -7.00 32.65
N ASN A 180 -52.16 -6.49 33.60
CA ASN A 180 -51.34 -5.30 33.41
C ASN A 180 -49.91 -5.72 33.17
N TYR A 181 -49.30 -5.18 32.15
CA TYR A 181 -47.87 -5.32 31.94
C TYR A 181 -47.26 -3.94 31.70
N MET A 182 -46.06 -3.78 32.19
CA MET A 182 -45.29 -2.55 32.05
C MET A 182 -44.01 -2.84 31.28
N ILE A 183 -43.78 -2.11 30.19
CA ILE A 183 -42.57 -2.17 29.40
C ILE A 183 -41.99 -0.76 29.35
N ASN A 184 -40.78 -0.58 29.80
CA ASN A 184 -40.11 0.73 29.87
C ASN A 184 -40.97 1.80 30.61
N GLY A 185 -41.59 1.42 31.70
CA GLY A 185 -42.43 2.34 32.45
C GLY A 185 -43.80 2.63 31.80
N ILE A 186 -44.11 2.10 30.63
CA ILE A 186 -45.41 2.24 29.97
C ILE A 186 -46.30 1.10 30.39
N GLU A 187 -47.35 1.41 31.12
CA GLU A 187 -48.36 0.45 31.49
C GLU A 187 -49.31 0.17 30.33
N SER A 188 -49.54 -1.10 30.06
CA SER A 188 -50.53 -1.56 29.10
C SER A 188 -51.42 -2.60 29.77
N SER A 189 -52.73 -2.48 29.57
CA SER A 189 -53.68 -3.46 30.05
C SER A 189 -54.33 -4.20 28.89
N LYS A 190 -54.41 -5.53 28.99
CA LYS A 190 -55.21 -6.35 28.09
C LYS A 190 -56.39 -6.94 28.85
N ASN A 191 -57.56 -6.79 28.27
CA ASN A 191 -58.76 -7.45 28.80
C ASN A 191 -58.74 -8.93 28.38
N GLY A 192 -58.88 -9.80 29.35
CA GLY A 192 -59.03 -11.23 29.15
C GLY A 192 -57.75 -12.01 29.33
N PHE A 193 -57.79 -12.98 30.19
CA PHE A 193 -56.77 -14.00 30.38
C PHE A 193 -57.09 -15.18 29.46
N TYR A 194 -56.35 -15.36 28.41
CA TYR A 194 -56.58 -16.44 27.47
C TYR A 194 -55.51 -17.50 27.63
N CYS A 195 -55.95 -18.78 27.74
CA CYS A 195 -55.08 -19.93 27.63
C CYS A 195 -54.71 -20.11 26.15
N GLN A 196 -53.63 -19.53 25.72
CA GLN A 196 -53.08 -19.73 24.38
C GLN A 196 -52.05 -20.86 24.40
N LYS A 197 -52.17 -21.80 23.48
CA LYS A 197 -51.13 -22.81 23.28
C LYS A 197 -50.05 -22.23 22.37
N LEU A 198 -48.83 -22.16 22.86
CA LEU A 198 -47.65 -22.02 21.99
C LEU A 198 -47.47 -23.34 21.25
N SER A 199 -47.48 -23.28 19.93
CA SER A 199 -47.08 -24.41 19.10
C SER A 199 -45.57 -24.55 19.21
N THR A 200 -45.09 -25.16 20.27
CA THR A 200 -43.71 -25.61 20.43
C THR A 200 -43.69 -27.11 20.23
N ASN A 201 -42.62 -27.64 19.63
CA ASN A 201 -42.40 -29.10 19.53
C ASN A 201 -42.22 -29.79 20.92
N THR A 202 -42.46 -29.09 22.01
CA THR A 202 -42.43 -29.65 23.34
C THR A 202 -43.88 -29.77 23.85
N ASP A 203 -44.41 -30.96 23.84
CA ASP A 203 -45.78 -31.36 24.24
C ASP A 203 -46.16 -31.11 25.69
N SER A 204 -45.48 -30.29 26.46
CA SER A 204 -45.59 -30.22 27.90
C SER A 204 -46.16 -28.93 28.49
N LEU A 205 -46.65 -27.99 27.68
CA LEU A 205 -47.31 -26.80 28.22
C LEU A 205 -48.81 -27.09 28.48
N LYS A 206 -49.08 -27.75 29.59
CA LYS A 206 -50.45 -28.04 30.05
C LYS A 206 -51.13 -26.89 30.79
N ASP A 207 -50.39 -25.81 31.07
CA ASP A 207 -50.84 -24.72 31.94
C ASP A 207 -51.34 -23.54 31.11
N CYS A 208 -52.30 -22.79 31.68
CA CYS A 208 -52.75 -21.54 31.06
C CYS A 208 -51.66 -20.47 31.13
N TYR A 209 -51.45 -19.78 30.03
CA TYR A 209 -50.46 -18.71 29.93
C TYR A 209 -50.96 -17.54 29.10
N ASN A 210 -50.38 -16.40 29.32
CA ASN A 210 -50.59 -15.22 28.48
C ASN A 210 -49.29 -14.87 27.78
N ILE A 211 -49.38 -14.53 26.48
CA ILE A 211 -48.22 -14.16 25.65
C ILE A 211 -48.32 -12.66 25.37
N ASN A 212 -47.22 -11.96 25.69
CA ASN A 212 -47.00 -10.58 25.28
C ASN A 212 -45.83 -10.53 24.32
N ILE A 213 -45.96 -9.75 23.26
CA ILE A 213 -44.94 -9.54 22.28
C ILE A 213 -44.32 -8.18 22.51
N ILE A 214 -43.02 -8.15 22.73
CA ILE A 214 -42.23 -6.94 22.81
C ILE A 214 -41.49 -6.82 21.52
N ASP A 215 -41.83 -5.82 20.73
CA ASP A 215 -41.27 -5.55 19.41
C ASP A 215 -40.92 -4.07 19.34
N THR A 216 -39.72 -3.74 19.79
CA THR A 216 -39.16 -2.38 19.78
C THR A 216 -37.78 -2.42 19.15
N ASP A 217 -37.27 -1.27 18.75
CA ASP A 217 -35.96 -1.18 18.14
C ASP A 217 -34.85 -1.34 19.17
N TYR A 218 -35.04 -0.81 20.36
CA TYR A 218 -34.07 -0.89 21.45
C TYR A 218 -34.73 -0.96 22.83
N ILE A 219 -34.29 -1.92 23.64
CA ILE A 219 -34.57 -2.01 25.09
C ILE A 219 -33.30 -2.53 25.77
N TYR A 220 -32.78 -1.76 26.71
CA TYR A 220 -31.70 -2.18 27.60
C TYR A 220 -32.22 -2.51 28.97
N ASN A 221 -32.17 -3.81 29.33
CA ASN A 221 -32.48 -4.32 30.69
C ASN A 221 -33.77 -3.76 31.31
N SER A 222 -34.75 -3.46 30.46
CA SER A 222 -36.00 -2.97 31.03
C SER A 222 -36.79 -4.11 31.61
N SER A 223 -37.21 -3.90 32.80
CA SER A 223 -38.10 -4.81 33.51
C SER A 223 -39.42 -4.88 32.76
N VAL A 224 -39.77 -6.07 32.28
CA VAL A 224 -41.16 -6.37 31.94
C VAL A 224 -41.86 -6.76 33.20
N LYS A 225 -42.64 -5.82 33.76
CA LYS A 225 -43.43 -6.07 34.94
C LYS A 225 -44.78 -6.59 34.53
N VAL A 226 -45.18 -7.68 35.16
CA VAL A 226 -46.49 -8.26 34.98
C VAL A 226 -47.24 -8.11 36.28
N GLY A 227 -48.29 -7.31 36.25
CA GLY A 227 -49.19 -7.11 37.39
C GLY A 227 -50.53 -7.79 37.14
N MET A 228 -51.01 -8.52 38.11
CA MET A 228 -52.40 -9.05 38.11
C MET A 228 -52.92 -9.18 39.53
N THR A 229 -54.24 -9.14 39.64
CA THR A 229 -54.92 -9.41 40.91
C THR A 229 -55.50 -10.81 40.84
N LEU A 230 -55.02 -11.68 41.72
CA LEU A 230 -55.55 -13.04 41.87
C LEU A 230 -56.40 -13.15 43.10
N GLN A 231 -57.49 -13.95 43.02
CA GLN A 231 -58.33 -14.32 44.11
C GLN A 231 -58.29 -15.83 44.32
N ASN A 232 -58.22 -16.27 45.56
CA ASN A 232 -58.26 -17.69 45.90
C ASN A 232 -59.69 -18.25 45.65
N LYS A 233 -59.76 -19.36 44.89
CA LYS A 233 -61.06 -20.03 44.60
C LYS A 233 -61.66 -20.75 45.79
N SER A 234 -60.93 -20.95 46.84
CA SER A 234 -61.38 -21.68 48.04
C SER A 234 -62.14 -20.85 49.06
N GLY A 235 -62.61 -19.63 48.71
CA GLY A 235 -63.56 -18.87 49.56
C GLY A 235 -62.94 -17.74 50.38
N ASP A 236 -61.64 -17.63 50.48
CA ASP A 236 -60.94 -16.47 51.05
C ASP A 236 -60.81 -15.37 49.98
N ASN A 237 -61.60 -14.30 50.18
CA ASN A 237 -61.54 -13.15 49.23
C ASN A 237 -60.27 -12.31 49.38
N LYS A 238 -59.12 -12.95 49.50
CA LYS A 238 -57.84 -12.24 49.52
C LYS A 238 -57.36 -11.98 48.08
N THR A 239 -57.21 -10.71 47.78
CA THR A 239 -56.63 -10.24 46.50
C THR A 239 -55.15 -10.14 46.65
N PHE A 240 -54.39 -10.81 45.75
CA PHE A 240 -52.95 -10.75 45.71
C PHE A 240 -52.54 -10.00 44.46
N LYS A 241 -51.73 -8.95 44.61
CA LYS A 241 -51.09 -8.31 43.48
C LYS A 241 -49.76 -8.98 43.27
N ILE A 242 -49.52 -9.51 42.09
CA ILE A 242 -48.28 -10.16 41.74
C ILE A 242 -47.52 -9.27 40.77
N ASN A 243 -46.32 -8.87 41.16
CA ASN A 243 -45.35 -8.24 40.32
C ASN A 243 -44.17 -9.17 40.06
N ARG A 244 -43.93 -9.48 38.80
CA ARG A 244 -42.76 -10.23 38.37
C ARG A 244 -42.02 -9.40 37.36
N ASP A 245 -40.72 -9.38 37.57
CA ASP A 245 -39.81 -8.66 36.70
C ASP A 245 -38.99 -9.65 35.86
N THR A 246 -38.88 -9.37 34.58
CA THR A 246 -37.96 -10.11 33.69
C THR A 246 -37.25 -9.11 32.77
N GLY A 247 -35.97 -9.06 32.88
CA GLY A 247 -35.16 -8.21 31.99
C GLY A 247 -35.27 -8.68 30.55
N VAL A 248 -35.59 -7.76 29.63
CA VAL A 248 -35.57 -8.00 28.19
C VAL A 248 -34.52 -7.09 27.57
N LYS A 249 -33.71 -7.65 26.70
CA LYS A 249 -32.64 -6.95 25.97
C LYS A 249 -32.88 -7.10 24.49
N ILE A 250 -33.34 -6.04 23.84
CA ILE A 250 -33.53 -6.00 22.37
C ILE A 250 -32.69 -4.88 21.82
N ASP A 251 -32.00 -5.19 20.72
CA ASP A 251 -31.25 -4.25 19.93
C ASP A 251 -31.38 -4.64 18.47
N LYS A 252 -31.98 -3.80 17.65
CA LYS A 252 -32.13 -4.00 16.20
C LYS A 252 -31.27 -3.05 15.39
N GLU A 253 -30.54 -2.15 16.06
CA GLU A 253 -29.66 -1.22 15.41
C GLU A 253 -28.34 -1.94 15.06
N ALA A 254 -27.92 -1.80 13.81
CA ALA A 254 -26.66 -2.40 13.38
C ALA A 254 -25.49 -1.52 13.81
N PRO A 255 -24.38 -2.11 14.29
CA PRO A 255 -23.17 -1.38 14.61
C PRO A 255 -22.52 -0.81 13.36
N SER A 256 -21.55 0.08 13.54
CA SER A 256 -20.70 0.60 12.47
C SER A 256 -19.25 0.16 12.65
N VAL A 257 -18.51 0.00 11.55
CA VAL A 257 -17.10 -0.38 11.56
C VAL A 257 -16.26 0.59 10.76
N THR A 258 -15.08 0.91 11.28
CA THR A 258 -14.05 1.68 10.59
C THR A 258 -12.76 0.88 10.57
N ALA A 259 -11.89 1.17 9.59
CA ALA A 259 -10.59 0.54 9.44
C ALA A 259 -9.49 1.60 9.37
N ASP A 260 -8.45 1.41 10.15
CA ASP A 260 -7.22 2.20 10.09
C ASP A 260 -6.06 1.32 9.62
N TYR A 261 -5.32 1.79 8.63
CA TYR A 261 -4.18 1.09 8.06
C TYR A 261 -3.23 2.05 7.35
N ASN A 262 -1.97 1.64 7.27
CA ASN A 262 -0.97 2.41 6.55
C ASN A 262 -1.18 2.29 5.04
N THR A 263 -1.29 3.43 4.36
CA THR A 263 -1.43 3.53 2.89
C THR A 263 -0.08 3.73 2.18
N GLY A 264 1.02 3.94 2.92
CA GLY A 264 2.37 4.01 2.37
C GLY A 264 2.84 2.66 1.84
N TYR A 265 3.63 2.67 0.77
CA TYR A 265 4.17 1.43 0.19
C TYR A 265 5.04 0.67 1.19
N THR A 266 4.89 -0.64 1.20
CA THR A 266 5.64 -1.57 2.06
C THR A 266 5.93 -2.87 1.33
N LYS A 267 7.05 -3.51 1.66
CA LYS A 267 7.33 -4.90 1.24
C LYS A 267 6.74 -5.94 2.19
N ASP A 268 6.32 -5.51 3.38
CA ASP A 268 5.75 -6.35 4.41
C ASP A 268 4.21 -6.43 4.28
N THR A 269 3.57 -7.12 5.20
CA THR A 269 2.11 -7.14 5.31
C THR A 269 1.59 -5.78 5.77
N VAL A 270 0.41 -5.42 5.31
CA VAL A 270 -0.30 -4.23 5.82
C VAL A 270 -1.12 -4.64 7.02
N LYS A 271 -0.83 -4.00 8.16
CA LYS A 271 -1.62 -4.16 9.38
C LYS A 271 -2.85 -3.28 9.31
N ILE A 272 -4.00 -3.88 9.63
CA ILE A 272 -5.31 -3.21 9.64
C ILE A 272 -5.85 -3.28 11.05
N THR A 273 -6.22 -2.14 11.61
CA THR A 273 -6.93 -2.08 12.90
C THR A 273 -8.37 -1.71 12.65
N LEU A 274 -9.29 -2.57 13.08
CA LEU A 274 -10.72 -2.33 13.00
C LEU A 274 -11.22 -1.71 14.30
N ALA A 275 -12.12 -0.74 14.18
CA ALA A 275 -12.83 -0.15 15.31
C ALA A 275 -14.31 -0.16 15.01
N GLY A 276 -15.10 -0.72 15.94
CA GLY A 276 -16.55 -0.78 15.87
C GLY A 276 -17.19 0.15 16.88
N THR A 277 -18.32 0.74 16.53
CA THR A 277 -19.17 1.47 17.46
C THR A 277 -20.62 1.01 17.31
N ASP A 278 -21.29 0.86 18.44
CA ASP A 278 -22.67 0.38 18.52
C ASP A 278 -23.59 1.39 19.24
N GLY A 279 -23.15 2.64 19.34
CA GLY A 279 -23.96 3.68 19.98
C GLY A 279 -24.38 3.33 21.40
N ILE A 280 -25.69 3.31 21.62
CA ILE A 280 -26.31 2.85 22.89
C ILE A 280 -26.70 1.38 22.84
N GLY A 281 -26.31 0.65 21.79
CA GLY A 281 -26.71 -0.71 21.47
C GLY A 281 -26.19 -1.79 22.43
N SER A 282 -26.22 -3.02 21.95
CA SER A 282 -25.84 -4.22 22.71
C SER A 282 -24.34 -4.38 22.91
N GLY A 283 -23.54 -3.54 22.24
CA GLY A 283 -22.09 -3.57 22.24
C GLY A 283 -21.52 -4.56 21.23
N ILE A 284 -20.24 -4.35 20.88
CA ILE A 284 -19.57 -5.14 19.86
C ILE A 284 -19.27 -6.56 20.36
N ALA A 285 -19.71 -7.56 19.60
CA ALA A 285 -19.43 -8.98 19.84
C ALA A 285 -18.15 -9.44 19.09
N GLY A 286 -17.87 -8.85 17.92
CA GLY A 286 -16.68 -9.22 17.17
C GLY A 286 -16.59 -8.58 15.79
N TYR A 287 -15.48 -8.91 15.11
CA TYR A 287 -15.11 -8.38 13.81
C TYR A 287 -14.86 -9.50 12.82
N TYR A 288 -15.12 -9.20 11.56
CA TYR A 288 -14.75 -10.03 10.43
C TYR A 288 -13.88 -9.22 9.48
N PHE A 289 -12.83 -9.87 8.96
CA PHE A 289 -11.96 -9.32 7.92
C PHE A 289 -11.59 -10.42 6.94
N GLY A 290 -11.78 -10.19 5.65
CA GLY A 290 -11.45 -11.17 4.62
C GLY A 290 -11.58 -10.65 3.20
N GLN A 291 -11.15 -11.43 2.24
CA GLN A 291 -11.30 -11.13 0.80
C GLN A 291 -12.69 -11.51 0.25
N THR A 292 -13.48 -12.19 1.04
CA THR A 292 -14.86 -12.53 0.74
C THR A 292 -15.78 -11.87 1.75
N ARG A 293 -17.05 -11.71 1.41
CA ARG A 293 -18.09 -11.27 2.36
C ARG A 293 -18.42 -12.41 3.32
N PRO A 294 -18.76 -12.11 4.59
CA PRO A 294 -19.10 -13.15 5.54
C PRO A 294 -20.37 -13.87 5.14
N SER A 295 -20.41 -15.16 5.41
CA SER A 295 -21.56 -16.04 5.28
C SER A 295 -22.14 -16.38 6.67
N SER A 296 -23.29 -17.05 6.71
CA SER A 296 -23.95 -17.39 7.97
C SER A 296 -23.16 -18.31 8.90
N GLY A 297 -22.07 -18.92 8.40
CA GLY A 297 -21.19 -19.81 9.19
C GLY A 297 -19.89 -19.18 9.64
N ASP A 298 -19.60 -17.94 9.23
CA ASP A 298 -18.34 -17.31 9.55
C ASP A 298 -18.29 -16.81 10.98
N VAL A 299 -17.11 -16.95 11.59
CA VAL A 299 -16.87 -16.54 12.97
C VAL A 299 -16.37 -15.10 13.00
N PHE A 300 -17.03 -14.28 13.82
CA PHE A 300 -16.56 -12.94 14.14
C PHE A 300 -15.60 -13.03 15.33
N SER A 301 -14.37 -12.53 15.16
CA SER A 301 -13.34 -12.54 16.19
C SER A 301 -13.41 -11.31 17.08
N THR A 302 -13.03 -11.44 18.32
CA THR A 302 -12.83 -10.29 19.23
C THR A 302 -11.54 -9.52 18.93
N ASP A 303 -10.65 -10.07 18.08
CA ASP A 303 -9.46 -9.36 17.63
C ASP A 303 -9.84 -8.19 16.73
N THR A 304 -9.16 -7.07 16.95
CA THR A 304 -9.29 -5.86 16.16
C THR A 304 -8.16 -5.68 15.14
N ASN A 305 -7.09 -6.49 15.24
CA ASN A 305 -5.90 -6.38 14.42
C ASN A 305 -5.83 -7.52 13.41
N TYR A 306 -5.71 -7.16 12.15
CA TYR A 306 -5.64 -8.07 11.02
C TYR A 306 -4.44 -7.75 10.14
N GLU A 307 -4.08 -8.65 9.23
CA GLU A 307 -3.00 -8.46 8.28
C GLU A 307 -3.44 -8.81 6.87
N ALA A 308 -3.19 -7.89 5.93
CA ALA A 308 -3.28 -8.16 4.51
C ALA A 308 -1.90 -8.56 3.97
N HIS A 309 -1.79 -9.77 3.45
CA HIS A 309 -0.54 -10.31 2.91
C HIS A 309 -0.36 -10.04 1.43
N PHE A 310 -1.42 -9.67 0.74
CA PHE A 310 -1.47 -9.44 -0.71
C PHE A 310 -2.28 -8.19 -1.03
N ASN A 311 -1.97 -7.56 -2.15
CA ASN A 311 -2.82 -6.53 -2.72
C ASN A 311 -4.16 -7.12 -3.14
N GLY A 312 -5.22 -6.38 -2.90
CA GLY A 312 -6.58 -6.82 -3.22
C GLY A 312 -7.63 -6.03 -2.46
N THR A 313 -8.87 -6.39 -2.71
CA THR A 313 -10.02 -5.84 -1.99
C THR A 313 -10.34 -6.74 -0.81
N TYR A 314 -10.46 -6.15 0.36
CA TYR A 314 -10.85 -6.78 1.60
C TYR A 314 -12.15 -6.16 2.10
N TYR A 315 -12.89 -6.94 2.84
CA TYR A 315 -14.16 -6.56 3.43
C TYR A 315 -14.08 -6.69 4.93
N ALA A 316 -14.49 -5.65 5.63
CA ALA A 316 -14.59 -5.68 7.08
C ALA A 316 -16.03 -5.45 7.53
N TYR A 317 -16.39 -6.16 8.57
CA TYR A 317 -17.70 -6.07 9.23
C TYR A 317 -17.50 -6.18 10.73
N THR A 318 -18.43 -5.64 11.47
CA THR A 318 -18.56 -5.90 12.90
C THR A 318 -19.96 -6.43 13.21
N LYS A 319 -20.06 -7.22 14.26
CA LYS A 319 -21.29 -7.80 14.75
C LYS A 319 -21.48 -7.40 16.20
N ASP A 320 -22.68 -7.03 16.59
CA ASP A 320 -23.04 -6.74 17.97
C ASP A 320 -23.46 -8.00 18.75
N ASN A 321 -23.75 -7.84 20.06
CA ASN A 321 -24.18 -8.94 20.91
C ASN A 321 -25.63 -9.36 20.65
N ALA A 322 -26.46 -8.55 20.00
CA ALA A 322 -27.80 -8.92 19.56
C ALA A 322 -27.80 -9.71 18.24
N GLY A 323 -26.68 -9.68 17.50
CA GLY A 323 -26.50 -10.40 16.26
C GLY A 323 -26.66 -9.55 15.00
N ASN A 324 -26.84 -8.22 15.11
CA ASN A 324 -26.87 -7.34 13.96
C ASN A 324 -25.45 -7.20 13.37
N ILE A 325 -25.37 -7.08 12.06
CA ILE A 325 -24.11 -6.94 11.34
C ILE A 325 -24.06 -5.57 10.69
N SER A 326 -22.92 -4.89 10.80
CA SER A 326 -22.70 -3.58 10.21
C SER A 326 -22.86 -3.58 8.69
N SER A 327 -22.98 -2.39 8.12
CA SER A 327 -22.71 -2.18 6.69
C SER A 327 -21.27 -2.56 6.35
N GLU A 328 -21.05 -2.86 5.07
CA GLU A 328 -19.74 -3.23 4.53
C GLU A 328 -18.74 -2.08 4.62
N GLN A 329 -17.55 -2.35 5.16
CA GLN A 329 -16.39 -1.49 5.02
C GLN A 329 -15.45 -2.11 3.98
N VAL A 330 -15.32 -1.46 2.83
CA VAL A 330 -14.39 -1.90 1.78
C VAL A 330 -13.01 -1.32 2.02
N ILE A 331 -11.99 -2.17 1.98
CA ILE A 331 -10.58 -1.84 2.19
C ILE A 331 -9.81 -2.28 0.95
N ASN A 332 -9.27 -1.34 0.20
CA ASN A 332 -8.48 -1.62 -1.00
C ASN A 332 -6.99 -1.51 -0.67
N ILE A 333 -6.33 -2.65 -0.55
CA ILE A 333 -4.89 -2.73 -0.35
C ILE A 333 -4.23 -2.81 -1.72
N ASN A 334 -3.40 -1.82 -2.05
CA ASN A 334 -2.66 -1.72 -3.31
C ASN A 334 -1.22 -1.24 -3.11
N ASN A 335 -0.77 -1.22 -1.87
CA ASN A 335 0.50 -0.65 -1.43
C ASN A 335 1.52 -1.70 -0.95
N ILE A 336 1.26 -2.99 -1.13
CA ILE A 336 2.23 -4.05 -0.86
C ILE A 336 3.04 -4.27 -2.14
N ASP A 337 4.34 -3.98 -2.06
CA ASP A 337 5.28 -4.12 -3.15
C ASP A 337 6.44 -5.03 -2.74
N LYS A 338 6.47 -6.22 -3.33
CA LYS A 338 7.50 -7.26 -3.08
C LYS A 338 8.37 -7.52 -4.31
N GLU A 339 8.16 -6.76 -5.38
CA GLU A 339 8.81 -6.98 -6.65
C GLU A 339 9.88 -5.91 -6.90
N GLY A 340 11.03 -6.33 -7.38
CA GLY A 340 12.08 -5.39 -7.74
C GLY A 340 11.76 -4.62 -9.03
N PRO A 341 12.43 -3.48 -9.26
CA PRO A 341 12.16 -2.56 -10.35
C PRO A 341 12.53 -3.15 -11.71
N ILE A 342 11.99 -2.56 -12.79
CA ILE A 342 12.29 -2.92 -14.17
C ILE A 342 13.54 -2.16 -14.62
N GLY A 343 14.54 -2.90 -15.08
CA GLY A 343 15.78 -2.34 -15.63
C GLY A 343 15.74 -2.15 -17.12
N PHE A 344 16.68 -1.36 -17.60
CA PHE A 344 16.99 -1.20 -19.03
C PHE A 344 18.51 -1.20 -19.26
N ALA A 345 18.92 -1.48 -20.46
CA ALA A 345 20.28 -1.29 -20.93
C ALA A 345 20.27 -0.80 -22.38
N SER A 346 21.30 -0.06 -22.77
CA SER A 346 21.51 0.38 -24.14
C SER A 346 21.47 -0.78 -25.12
N SER A 347 20.91 -0.54 -26.31
CA SER A 347 20.94 -1.50 -27.41
C SER A 347 22.35 -1.60 -28.00
N SER A 348 22.65 -2.77 -28.53
CA SER A 348 23.90 -3.03 -29.29
C SER A 348 23.99 -2.11 -30.49
N ARG A 349 25.23 -1.69 -30.82
CA ARG A 349 25.52 -1.10 -32.12
C ARG A 349 25.40 -2.14 -33.23
N THR A 350 25.08 -1.67 -34.42
CA THR A 350 24.97 -2.48 -35.62
C THR A 350 26.07 -2.14 -36.66
N LYS A 351 26.81 -1.07 -36.42
CA LYS A 351 27.86 -0.59 -37.34
C LYS A 351 29.15 -0.37 -36.59
N TRP A 352 30.26 -0.62 -37.27
CA TRP A 352 31.58 -0.34 -36.80
C TRP A 352 31.86 1.17 -36.75
N THR A 353 32.61 1.60 -35.74
CA THR A 353 33.04 3.00 -35.57
C THR A 353 34.34 3.05 -34.77
N ILE A 354 35.01 4.19 -34.82
CA ILE A 354 36.14 4.53 -33.95
C ILE A 354 35.68 5.17 -32.63
N ASP A 355 34.42 5.58 -32.54
CA ASP A 355 33.88 6.33 -31.39
C ASP A 355 33.61 5.43 -30.21
N ASP A 356 33.77 5.99 -29.02
CA ASP A 356 33.42 5.35 -27.77
C ASP A 356 31.94 4.98 -27.73
N PHE A 357 31.61 4.00 -26.91
CA PHE A 357 30.26 3.54 -26.71
C PHE A 357 29.77 3.91 -25.30
N ASN A 358 28.78 4.79 -25.23
CA ASN A 358 28.12 5.11 -23.98
C ASN A 358 27.11 3.99 -23.64
N LEU A 359 27.51 3.09 -22.74
CA LEU A 359 26.68 2.03 -22.22
C LEU A 359 25.86 2.60 -21.07
N THR A 360 24.58 2.91 -21.32
CA THR A 360 23.64 3.42 -20.32
C THR A 360 22.72 2.30 -19.89
N PHE A 361 22.54 2.14 -18.58
CA PHE A 361 21.72 1.10 -17.98
C PHE A 361 21.23 1.55 -16.61
N GLY A 362 20.22 0.89 -16.08
CA GLY A 362 19.69 1.22 -14.76
C GLY A 362 18.22 0.88 -14.60
N CYS A 363 17.60 1.52 -13.64
CA CYS A 363 16.17 1.42 -13.39
C CYS A 363 15.40 2.28 -14.41
N SER A 364 14.48 1.64 -15.14
CA SER A 364 13.56 2.31 -16.07
C SER A 364 12.34 2.85 -15.33
N LYS A 365 11.76 1.98 -14.52
CA LYS A 365 10.60 2.25 -13.66
C LYS A 365 10.49 1.15 -12.63
N ASP A 366 9.76 1.40 -11.57
CA ASP A 366 9.34 0.33 -10.68
C ASP A 366 8.26 -0.52 -11.34
N LYS A 367 8.21 -1.80 -10.99
CA LYS A 367 7.18 -2.69 -11.48
C LYS A 367 5.85 -2.22 -10.87
N ASN A 368 4.87 -1.96 -11.72
CA ASN A 368 3.59 -1.36 -11.34
C ASN A 368 3.66 0.11 -10.85
N SER A 369 4.80 0.77 -10.97
CA SER A 369 5.02 2.18 -10.60
C SER A 369 4.68 2.50 -9.14
N GLN A 370 4.98 1.56 -8.23
CA GLN A 370 4.54 1.65 -6.84
C GLN A 370 5.53 2.42 -5.95
N SER A 371 6.64 1.80 -5.60
CA SER A 371 7.60 2.42 -4.66
C SER A 371 8.64 3.32 -5.34
N GLY A 372 8.85 3.13 -6.64
CA GLY A 372 9.80 3.89 -7.44
C GLY A 372 11.23 3.39 -7.37
N CYS A 373 12.08 3.87 -8.31
CA CYS A 373 13.50 3.52 -8.38
C CYS A 373 14.30 4.15 -7.25
N ALA A 374 15.06 3.37 -6.50
CA ALA A 374 16.03 3.89 -5.53
C ALA A 374 17.28 4.45 -6.24
N ASN A 375 17.94 5.40 -5.60
CA ASN A 375 19.21 5.95 -6.06
C ASN A 375 20.37 5.05 -5.65
N GLU A 376 20.35 3.81 -6.11
CA GLU A 376 21.45 2.87 -5.90
C GLU A 376 21.52 1.86 -7.05
N ILE A 377 22.67 1.78 -7.69
CA ILE A 377 22.98 0.78 -8.70
C ILE A 377 24.37 0.18 -8.44
N THR A 378 24.49 -1.13 -8.60
CA THR A 378 25.78 -1.83 -8.57
C THR A 378 25.97 -2.55 -9.89
N TYR A 379 27.16 -2.49 -10.50
CA TYR A 379 27.38 -3.11 -11.80
C TYR A 379 28.80 -3.66 -12.00
N THR A 380 28.89 -4.63 -12.91
CA THR A 380 30.14 -5.23 -13.42
C THR A 380 30.09 -5.26 -14.94
N ILE A 381 31.16 -4.84 -15.58
CA ILE A 381 31.30 -4.82 -17.04
C ILE A 381 32.60 -5.55 -17.43
N VAL A 382 32.47 -6.49 -18.36
CA VAL A 382 33.61 -7.29 -18.85
C VAL A 382 33.66 -7.21 -20.36
N ASP A 383 34.84 -6.88 -20.91
CA ASP A 383 35.16 -7.01 -22.32
C ASP A 383 35.42 -8.49 -22.65
N ILE A 384 34.54 -9.06 -23.45
CA ILE A 384 34.63 -10.46 -23.93
C ILE A 384 35.11 -10.58 -25.38
N THR A 385 35.63 -9.51 -25.94
CA THR A 385 36.17 -9.49 -27.27
C THR A 385 37.20 -10.61 -27.44
N ASP A 386 37.03 -11.47 -28.44
CA ASP A 386 37.90 -12.61 -28.73
C ASP A 386 38.18 -13.53 -27.51
N GLY A 387 37.25 -13.59 -26.57
CA GLY A 387 37.40 -14.40 -25.37
C GLY A 387 38.34 -13.82 -24.30
N ARG A 388 38.70 -12.58 -24.37
CA ARG A 388 39.68 -11.91 -23.46
C ARG A 388 39.25 -11.89 -21.99
N ASN A 389 37.95 -11.77 -21.70
CA ASN A 389 37.41 -11.65 -20.36
C ASN A 389 38.06 -10.57 -19.48
N LYS A 390 38.34 -9.41 -20.07
CA LYS A 390 38.96 -8.28 -19.38
C LYS A 390 37.90 -7.52 -18.59
N VAL A 391 38.04 -7.45 -17.26
CA VAL A 391 37.18 -6.65 -16.41
C VAL A 391 37.41 -5.16 -16.66
N LEU A 392 36.38 -4.44 -17.03
CA LEU A 392 36.39 -2.99 -17.23
C LEU A 392 35.86 -2.24 -16.01
N ALA A 393 34.87 -2.83 -15.31
CA ALA A 393 34.32 -2.36 -14.05
C ALA A 393 33.93 -3.57 -13.23
N ASP A 394 34.22 -3.59 -11.93
CA ASP A 394 33.87 -4.68 -11.02
C ASP A 394 33.15 -4.17 -9.79
N ASN A 395 31.92 -4.65 -9.58
CA ASN A 395 31.08 -4.33 -8.44
C ASN A 395 31.04 -2.82 -8.09
N VAL A 396 31.07 -1.97 -9.12
CA VAL A 396 31.03 -0.52 -8.93
C VAL A 396 29.65 -0.12 -8.40
N ARG A 397 29.61 0.55 -7.24
CA ARG A 397 28.38 1.05 -6.63
C ARG A 397 28.26 2.55 -6.84
N LEU A 398 27.10 3.00 -7.33
CA LEU A 398 26.78 4.42 -7.53
C LEU A 398 25.52 4.78 -6.78
N ALA A 399 25.50 6.01 -6.25
CA ALA A 399 24.31 6.62 -5.64
C ALA A 399 23.43 7.26 -6.71
N ALA A 400 22.94 6.43 -7.64
CA ALA A 400 22.09 6.86 -8.76
C ALA A 400 21.19 5.69 -9.19
N SER A 401 20.03 5.98 -9.73
CA SER A 401 19.11 4.96 -10.28
C SER A 401 19.54 4.47 -11.66
N GLN A 402 20.42 5.21 -12.35
CA GLN A 402 20.95 4.92 -13.67
C GLN A 402 22.46 5.18 -13.72
N ALA A 403 23.16 4.46 -14.57
CA ALA A 403 24.59 4.62 -14.80
C ALA A 403 24.89 4.71 -16.29
N THR A 404 25.93 5.46 -16.62
CA THR A 404 26.53 5.46 -17.96
C THR A 404 28.01 5.11 -17.81
N PHE A 405 28.45 4.07 -18.50
CA PHE A 405 29.84 3.65 -18.57
C PHE A 405 30.34 3.85 -19.99
N VAL A 406 31.49 4.52 -20.14
CA VAL A 406 32.10 4.74 -21.45
C VAL A 406 33.00 3.57 -21.77
N VAL A 407 32.56 2.73 -22.71
CA VAL A 407 33.42 1.68 -23.27
C VAL A 407 34.29 2.30 -24.33
N THR A 408 35.60 2.20 -24.13
CA THR A 408 36.63 2.72 -25.08
C THR A 408 37.58 1.61 -25.49
N ALA A 409 38.08 1.68 -26.69
CA ALA A 409 39.21 0.87 -27.14
C ALA A 409 40.49 1.71 -27.13
N PRO A 410 41.64 1.18 -26.66
CA PRO A 410 42.93 1.82 -26.86
C PRO A 410 43.24 2.09 -28.35
N GLU A 411 44.22 2.94 -28.60
CA GLU A 411 44.74 3.14 -29.96
C GLU A 411 45.23 1.81 -30.54
N ASP A 412 45.08 1.64 -31.84
CA ASP A 412 45.42 0.42 -32.60
C ASP A 412 44.83 -0.87 -32.00
N SER A 413 43.65 -0.78 -31.40
CA SER A 413 42.95 -1.85 -30.72
C SER A 413 41.44 -1.81 -31.00
N TYR A 414 40.69 -2.81 -30.50
CA TYR A 414 39.26 -2.90 -30.70
C TYR A 414 38.55 -3.52 -29.50
N VAL A 415 37.27 -3.15 -29.36
CA VAL A 415 36.33 -3.77 -28.41
C VAL A 415 35.04 -4.05 -29.18
N THR A 416 34.72 -5.34 -29.35
CA THR A 416 33.56 -5.74 -30.16
C THR A 416 32.32 -5.94 -29.33
N THR A 417 32.47 -6.52 -28.14
CA THR A 417 31.38 -6.95 -27.30
C THR A 417 31.79 -6.87 -25.83
N VAL A 418 30.91 -6.32 -25.04
CA VAL A 418 31.03 -6.36 -23.58
C VAL A 418 29.85 -7.12 -22.98
N THR A 419 30.04 -7.68 -21.79
CA THR A 419 28.94 -8.18 -20.95
C THR A 419 28.69 -7.20 -19.83
N LEU A 420 27.38 -7.06 -19.50
CA LEU A 420 26.90 -6.23 -18.41
C LEU A 420 26.14 -7.10 -17.43
N LYS A 421 26.46 -6.96 -16.15
CA LYS A 421 25.68 -7.40 -15.01
C LYS A 421 25.43 -6.18 -14.14
N TYR A 422 24.17 -5.96 -13.71
CA TYR A 422 23.86 -4.86 -12.82
C TYR A 422 22.69 -5.21 -11.90
N THR A 423 22.73 -4.65 -10.69
CA THR A 423 21.70 -4.77 -9.67
C THR A 423 21.13 -3.41 -9.39
N ILE A 424 19.81 -3.32 -9.40
CA ILE A 424 19.04 -2.13 -9.07
C ILE A 424 18.06 -2.44 -7.93
N LYS A 425 17.63 -1.39 -7.25
CA LYS A 425 16.66 -1.47 -6.13
C LYS A 425 15.50 -0.51 -6.37
N ASP A 426 14.38 -0.81 -5.73
CA ASP A 426 13.34 0.17 -5.47
C ASP A 426 13.56 0.90 -4.13
N ASN A 427 12.68 1.84 -3.80
CA ASN A 427 12.78 2.59 -2.54
C ASN A 427 12.42 1.78 -1.29
N LEU A 428 11.83 0.58 -1.44
CA LEU A 428 11.58 -0.37 -0.36
C LEU A 428 12.72 -1.37 -0.16
N GLY A 429 13.71 -1.34 -1.08
CA GLY A 429 14.86 -2.22 -1.03
C GLY A 429 14.63 -3.59 -1.69
N ASN A 430 13.56 -3.78 -2.47
CA ASN A 430 13.46 -4.95 -3.34
C ASN A 430 14.49 -4.83 -4.45
N THR A 431 15.24 -5.90 -4.69
CA THR A 431 16.36 -5.90 -5.62
C THR A 431 16.11 -6.83 -6.79
N ILE A 432 16.63 -6.44 -7.95
CA ILE A 432 16.74 -7.31 -9.11
C ILE A 432 18.12 -7.20 -9.73
N THR A 433 18.68 -8.34 -10.14
CA THR A 433 19.95 -8.41 -10.82
C THR A 433 19.76 -8.86 -12.26
N TYR A 434 20.13 -8.01 -13.18
CA TYR A 434 20.14 -8.30 -14.60
C TYR A 434 21.51 -8.85 -15.03
N GLY A 435 21.52 -9.85 -15.88
CA GLY A 435 22.76 -10.46 -16.37
C GLY A 435 23.40 -11.47 -15.41
N ASP A 436 22.70 -11.93 -14.36
CA ASP A 436 23.23 -12.91 -13.41
C ASP A 436 23.27 -14.33 -13.99
N LYS A 437 22.14 -14.85 -14.42
CA LYS A 437 22.05 -16.20 -15.02
C LYS A 437 22.51 -16.22 -16.49
N THR A 438 22.20 -15.17 -17.23
CA THR A 438 22.57 -15.00 -18.64
C THR A 438 23.16 -13.62 -18.81
N PRO A 439 24.49 -13.48 -19.02
CA PRO A 439 25.13 -12.18 -19.20
C PRO A 439 24.49 -11.38 -20.34
N ILE A 440 24.20 -10.11 -20.07
CA ILE A 440 23.71 -9.19 -21.11
C ILE A 440 24.88 -8.87 -22.03
N LYS A 441 24.83 -9.32 -23.28
CA LYS A 441 25.83 -9.05 -24.28
C LYS A 441 25.47 -7.80 -25.07
N ILE A 442 26.38 -6.85 -25.11
CA ILE A 442 26.23 -5.59 -25.84
C ILE A 442 27.36 -5.48 -26.87
N ASN A 443 27.00 -5.43 -28.15
CA ASN A 443 27.95 -5.19 -29.22
C ASN A 443 28.30 -3.70 -29.28
N THR A 444 29.53 -3.39 -29.07
CA THR A 444 30.07 -2.01 -29.10
C THR A 444 30.59 -1.62 -30.45
N TYR A 445 31.10 -2.61 -31.20
CA TYR A 445 31.70 -2.47 -32.54
C TYR A 445 32.70 -1.30 -32.66
N ILE A 446 33.51 -1.12 -31.62
CA ILE A 446 34.59 -0.14 -31.63
C ILE A 446 35.80 -0.79 -32.27
N ASP A 447 36.30 -0.23 -33.35
CA ASP A 447 37.52 -0.68 -34.01
C ASP A 447 38.42 0.53 -34.35
N ARG A 448 39.50 0.69 -33.59
CA ARG A 448 40.52 1.73 -33.75
C ARG A 448 41.80 1.20 -34.38
N VAL A 449 41.77 -0.07 -34.84
CA VAL A 449 42.91 -0.63 -35.52
C VAL A 449 43.15 0.12 -36.83
N ILE A 450 44.34 0.66 -36.95
CA ILE A 450 44.76 1.34 -38.17
C ILE A 450 45.15 0.27 -39.18
N PRO A 451 44.48 0.19 -40.34
CA PRO A 451 44.90 -0.76 -41.35
C PRO A 451 46.33 -0.44 -41.79
N LYS A 452 47.18 -1.47 -41.93
CA LYS A 452 48.51 -1.33 -42.49
C LYS A 452 48.56 -2.01 -43.83
N LEU A 453 49.24 -1.37 -44.79
CA LEU A 453 49.36 -1.90 -46.11
C LEU A 453 50.84 -1.82 -46.57
N THR A 454 51.20 -2.72 -47.43
CA THR A 454 52.51 -2.68 -48.16
C THR A 454 52.24 -2.53 -49.65
N LEU A 455 52.83 -1.54 -50.22
CA LEU A 455 52.82 -1.35 -51.66
C LEU A 455 53.95 -2.14 -52.32
N SER A 456 53.68 -2.75 -53.44
CA SER A 456 54.66 -3.30 -54.34
C SER A 456 54.49 -2.67 -55.71
N VAL A 457 55.64 -2.36 -56.32
CA VAL A 457 55.68 -1.68 -57.60
C VAL A 457 56.44 -2.56 -58.64
N LYS A 458 55.79 -2.83 -59.74
CA LYS A 458 56.39 -3.47 -60.89
C LYS A 458 56.50 -2.44 -61.99
N LYS A 459 57.66 -2.39 -62.62
CA LYS A 459 57.94 -1.46 -63.72
C LYS A 459 58.22 -2.20 -65.03
N LYS A 460 57.79 -1.62 -66.13
CA LYS A 460 58.05 -2.13 -67.47
C LYS A 460 58.38 -0.95 -68.43
N ALA A 461 59.51 -0.96 -68.98
CA ALA A 461 59.93 0.06 -69.95
C ALA A 461 58.97 0.08 -71.15
N LYS A 462 58.55 1.26 -71.56
CA LYS A 462 57.83 1.49 -72.82
C LYS A 462 58.80 2.09 -73.80
N ARG A 463 59.10 1.34 -74.86
CA ARG A 463 60.02 1.73 -75.92
C ARG A 463 59.22 2.05 -77.18
N GLY A 464 59.75 2.98 -77.99
CA GLY A 464 59.21 3.35 -79.30
C GLY A 464 60.03 2.80 -80.43
N PHE A 465 59.86 3.40 -81.59
CA PHE A 465 60.62 3.09 -82.79
C PHE A 465 62.12 3.21 -82.50
N MET A 466 62.91 2.28 -83.01
CA MET A 466 64.40 2.16 -82.77
C MET A 466 64.74 2.00 -81.27
N TRP A 467 63.89 1.33 -80.47
CA TRP A 467 64.11 1.00 -79.06
C TRP A 467 64.35 2.20 -78.15
N ARG A 468 64.05 3.41 -78.59
CA ARG A 468 64.16 4.61 -77.75
C ARG A 468 63.20 4.51 -76.57
N LEU A 469 63.69 4.76 -75.37
CA LEU A 469 62.90 4.81 -74.15
C LEU A 469 61.92 5.99 -74.25
N LYS A 470 60.63 5.70 -74.13
CA LYS A 470 59.54 6.69 -74.08
C LYS A 470 59.08 6.96 -72.65
N GLY A 471 59.36 6.08 -71.69
CA GLY A 471 58.96 6.14 -70.31
C GLY A 471 58.76 4.74 -69.75
N TYR A 472 58.08 4.65 -68.60
CA TYR A 472 57.79 3.40 -67.92
C TYR A 472 56.32 3.28 -67.60
N ASN A 473 55.82 2.05 -67.74
CA ASN A 473 54.52 1.64 -67.16
C ASN A 473 54.77 1.09 -65.76
N TYR A 474 54.14 1.62 -64.79
CA TYR A 474 54.15 1.16 -63.40
C TYR A 474 52.87 0.44 -63.07
N THR A 475 52.98 -0.65 -62.33
CA THR A 475 51.84 -1.39 -61.77
C THR A 475 52.04 -1.48 -60.28
N PHE A 476 51.17 -0.85 -59.55
CA PHE A 476 51.11 -0.88 -58.09
C PHE A 476 50.16 -1.95 -57.65
N SER A 477 50.55 -2.70 -56.62
CA SER A 477 49.71 -3.70 -55.99
C SER A 477 49.74 -3.48 -54.47
N MET A 478 48.59 -3.51 -53.83
CA MET A 478 48.41 -3.29 -52.41
C MET A 478 48.22 -4.60 -51.72
N LYS A 479 49.00 -4.90 -50.72
CA LYS A 479 48.80 -5.98 -49.77
C LYS A 479 48.38 -5.38 -48.44
N ILE A 480 47.32 -5.89 -47.84
CA ILE A 480 46.88 -5.49 -46.48
C ILE A 480 47.62 -6.39 -45.51
N ASP A 481 48.41 -5.82 -44.62
CA ASP A 481 49.22 -6.54 -43.64
C ASP A 481 48.59 -6.60 -42.29
N GLN A 482 47.80 -5.58 -41.94
CA GLN A 482 47.04 -5.50 -40.68
C GLN A 482 45.66 -4.86 -40.92
N VAL A 483 44.67 -5.41 -40.30
CA VAL A 483 43.30 -4.84 -40.28
C VAL A 483 42.55 -5.33 -39.06
N GLY A 484 41.72 -4.46 -38.49
CA GLY A 484 40.83 -4.80 -37.42
C GLY A 484 39.60 -5.62 -37.86
N PRO A 485 38.73 -5.98 -36.92
CA PRO A 485 37.54 -6.80 -37.18
C PRO A 485 36.54 -6.13 -38.13
N SER A 486 36.53 -4.82 -38.26
CA SER A 486 35.68 -4.09 -39.22
C SER A 486 36.07 -4.31 -40.67
N LYS A 487 37.26 -4.95 -40.93
CA LYS A 487 37.83 -5.22 -42.24
C LYS A 487 38.06 -3.95 -43.06
N ILE A 488 38.50 -4.11 -44.29
CA ILE A 488 38.68 -2.98 -45.22
C ILE A 488 37.34 -2.69 -45.92
N ALA A 489 36.84 -1.48 -45.74
CA ALA A 489 35.66 -0.98 -46.44
C ALA A 489 35.97 -0.47 -47.83
N THR A 490 37.04 0.35 -47.94
CA THR A 490 37.50 0.87 -49.23
C THR A 490 39.01 0.84 -49.29
N ARG A 491 39.52 0.66 -50.51
CA ARG A 491 40.96 0.79 -50.85
C ARG A 491 41.11 1.31 -52.26
N GLY A 492 42.18 2.04 -52.47
CA GLY A 492 42.41 2.58 -53.80
C GLY A 492 43.67 3.39 -53.91
N TYR A 493 43.85 3.99 -55.09
CA TYR A 493 45.04 4.74 -55.46
C TYR A 493 44.61 6.09 -56.07
N THR A 494 45.49 7.06 -55.94
CA THR A 494 45.39 8.35 -56.63
C THR A 494 46.75 8.93 -56.98
N GLU A 495 46.83 9.74 -58.03
CA GLU A 495 47.95 10.60 -58.36
C GLU A 495 47.60 12.08 -58.13
N HIS A 496 46.44 12.38 -57.59
CA HIS A 496 45.92 13.76 -57.38
C HIS A 496 46.73 14.53 -56.32
N PHE A 497 47.36 13.85 -55.39
CA PHE A 497 48.07 14.45 -54.26
C PHE A 497 49.57 14.24 -54.38
N SER A 498 50.33 15.32 -54.28
CA SER A 498 51.80 15.31 -54.29
C SER A 498 52.42 15.37 -52.90
N SER A 499 51.65 15.60 -51.86
CA SER A 499 52.06 15.66 -50.46
C SER A 499 50.99 15.19 -49.50
N ALA A 500 51.40 14.77 -48.30
CA ALA A 500 50.48 14.39 -47.22
C ALA A 500 49.56 15.56 -46.76
N ASP A 501 50.08 16.79 -46.80
CA ASP A 501 49.32 17.99 -46.44
C ASP A 501 48.09 18.24 -47.33
N GLY A 502 48.17 17.80 -48.59
CA GLY A 502 47.07 17.83 -49.53
C GLY A 502 45.88 16.96 -49.09
N LEU A 503 46.19 15.79 -48.50
CA LEU A 503 45.17 14.86 -48.03
C LEU A 503 44.41 15.38 -46.78
N ASN A 504 45.12 16.05 -45.88
CA ASN A 504 44.59 16.53 -44.60
C ASN A 504 43.55 17.67 -44.75
N LYS A 505 43.42 18.22 -45.95
CA LYS A 505 42.44 19.28 -46.27
C LYS A 505 41.00 18.74 -46.52
N TYR A 506 40.85 17.42 -46.61
CA TYR A 506 39.62 16.77 -47.03
C TYR A 506 39.13 15.75 -46.00
N THR A 507 37.83 15.63 -45.85
CA THR A 507 37.21 14.53 -45.10
C THR A 507 37.36 13.22 -45.89
N ASN A 508 37.22 12.05 -45.20
CA ASN A 508 37.26 10.75 -45.86
C ASN A 508 36.24 10.64 -47.01
N ALA A 509 35.05 11.17 -46.85
CA ALA A 509 34.01 11.16 -47.87
C ALA A 509 34.36 12.03 -49.09
N GLN A 510 35.08 13.13 -48.90
CA GLN A 510 35.56 13.98 -49.98
C GLN A 510 36.73 13.30 -50.75
N LEU A 511 37.61 12.64 -49.99
CA LEU A 511 38.76 11.91 -50.57
C LEU A 511 38.31 10.70 -51.42
N ASP A 512 37.18 10.05 -51.07
CA ASP A 512 36.67 8.90 -51.83
C ASP A 512 36.40 9.20 -53.32
N LYS A 513 36.28 10.47 -53.69
CA LYS A 513 36.12 10.90 -55.08
C LYS A 513 37.39 10.88 -55.88
N TYR A 514 38.55 10.97 -55.19
CA TYR A 514 39.84 11.06 -55.82
C TYR A 514 40.56 9.71 -55.93
N PHE A 515 40.14 8.73 -55.07
CA PHE A 515 40.77 7.42 -55.07
C PHE A 515 40.02 6.43 -55.96
N THR A 516 40.78 5.65 -56.74
CA THR A 516 40.24 4.47 -57.43
C THR A 516 39.78 3.44 -56.41
N LYS A 517 38.88 2.54 -56.82
CA LYS A 517 38.39 1.45 -55.92
C LYS A 517 39.05 0.09 -56.23
N ASN A 518 40.25 0.09 -56.71
CA ASN A 518 40.96 -1.11 -57.20
C ASN A 518 42.08 -1.53 -56.25
N SER A 519 42.43 -2.82 -56.22
CA SER A 519 43.58 -3.37 -55.50
C SER A 519 44.87 -3.24 -56.26
N THR A 520 44.81 -2.87 -57.51
CA THR A 520 45.93 -2.60 -58.38
C THR A 520 45.73 -1.30 -59.15
N TYR A 521 46.82 -0.58 -59.42
CA TYR A 521 46.77 0.66 -60.16
C TYR A 521 47.88 0.67 -61.23
N LYS A 522 47.57 1.17 -62.39
CA LYS A 522 48.56 1.26 -63.51
C LYS A 522 48.62 2.70 -63.93
N THR A 523 49.84 3.18 -64.01
CA THR A 523 50.17 4.50 -64.61
C THR A 523 51.29 4.40 -65.57
N TYR A 524 51.36 5.36 -66.50
CA TYR A 524 52.47 5.55 -67.43
C TYR A 524 53.11 6.91 -67.15
N VAL A 525 54.40 6.88 -66.86
CA VAL A 525 55.21 8.09 -66.66
C VAL A 525 56.10 8.25 -67.84
N LYS A 526 56.00 9.37 -68.57
CA LYS A 526 56.80 9.70 -69.73
C LYS A 526 58.22 10.01 -69.29
N LYS A 527 59.17 9.76 -70.18
CA LYS A 527 60.55 10.12 -69.91
C LYS A 527 60.67 11.62 -69.61
N GLY A 528 61.25 11.97 -68.49
CA GLY A 528 61.42 13.33 -68.02
C GLY A 528 60.25 13.82 -67.10
N ASP A 529 59.21 13.04 -66.99
CA ASP A 529 58.07 13.34 -66.05
C ASP A 529 58.25 12.55 -64.78
N GLU A 530 57.62 13.02 -63.72
CA GLU A 530 57.53 12.41 -62.39
C GLU A 530 56.05 12.32 -61.95
N SER A 531 55.76 11.35 -61.11
CA SER A 531 54.39 11.21 -60.49
C SER A 531 54.50 10.62 -59.08
N VAL A 532 53.59 10.99 -58.22
CA VAL A 532 53.43 10.41 -56.90
C VAL A 532 52.12 9.63 -56.87
N VAL A 533 52.21 8.34 -56.54
CA VAL A 533 51.06 7.48 -56.38
C VAL A 533 50.81 7.26 -54.90
N VAL A 534 49.66 7.66 -54.44
CA VAL A 534 49.21 7.47 -53.06
C VAL A 534 48.22 6.32 -53.03
N ALA A 535 48.47 5.39 -52.14
CA ALA A 535 47.53 4.32 -51.79
C ALA A 535 46.82 4.66 -50.50
N ARG A 536 45.58 4.27 -50.43
CA ARG A 536 44.67 4.46 -49.24
C ARG A 536 43.95 3.17 -48.93
N ALA A 537 43.89 2.84 -47.64
CA ALA A 537 42.97 1.82 -47.11
C ALA A 537 42.15 2.40 -45.98
N VAL A 538 40.86 2.17 -46.02
CA VAL A 538 39.90 2.62 -45.01
C VAL A 538 39.23 1.39 -44.42
N SER A 539 39.24 1.26 -43.09
CA SER A 539 38.52 0.20 -42.39
C SER A 539 37.02 0.44 -42.40
N GLY A 540 36.23 -0.57 -42.04
CA GLY A 540 34.77 -0.44 -41.88
C GLY A 540 34.36 0.49 -40.72
N SER A 541 35.26 0.75 -39.77
CA SER A 541 35.08 1.71 -38.67
C SER A 541 35.44 3.15 -39.06
N GLY A 542 36.14 3.35 -40.17
CA GLY A 542 36.59 4.66 -40.64
C GLY A 542 38.05 4.99 -40.36
N SER A 543 38.85 4.09 -39.74
CA SER A 543 40.28 4.26 -39.59
C SER A 543 40.98 4.22 -40.96
N VAL A 544 41.94 5.09 -41.19
CA VAL A 544 42.55 5.27 -42.51
C VAL A 544 44.08 5.14 -42.43
N TYR A 545 44.66 4.52 -43.44
CA TYR A 545 46.08 4.44 -43.65
C TYR A 545 46.45 4.86 -45.09
N TYR A 546 47.49 5.57 -45.21
CA TYR A 546 48.06 6.00 -46.51
C TYR A 546 49.48 5.51 -46.64
N ASP A 547 49.85 5.20 -47.88
CA ASP A 547 51.20 4.92 -48.25
C ASP A 547 51.53 5.52 -49.66
N SER A 548 52.71 5.83 -49.96
CA SER A 548 53.05 6.53 -51.23
C SER A 548 54.40 6.17 -51.83
N TYR A 549 54.41 6.23 -53.14
CA TYR A 549 55.61 6.06 -53.96
C TYR A 549 55.77 7.16 -54.99
N GLY A 550 56.93 7.73 -55.04
CA GLY A 550 57.39 8.54 -56.20
C GLY A 550 57.90 7.65 -57.31
N VAL A 551 57.49 7.94 -58.53
CA VAL A 551 57.97 7.25 -59.77
C VAL A 551 58.34 8.23 -60.83
N ASP A 552 59.34 7.91 -61.65
CA ASP A 552 59.77 8.78 -62.73
C ASP A 552 59.81 8.08 -64.10
N GLY A 553 59.98 8.83 -65.14
CA GLY A 553 60.06 8.34 -66.52
C GLY A 553 61.40 7.64 -66.85
N HIS A 554 62.38 7.60 -65.96
CA HIS A 554 63.63 6.89 -66.07
C HIS A 554 63.64 5.51 -65.41
N GLY A 555 62.57 5.18 -64.66
CA GLY A 555 62.42 3.89 -64.02
C GLY A 555 62.81 3.89 -62.54
N CYS A 556 62.96 5.03 -61.91
CA CYS A 556 63.16 5.14 -60.48
C CYS A 556 61.81 4.97 -59.72
N THR A 557 61.91 4.35 -58.55
CA THR A 557 60.81 4.20 -57.63
C THR A 557 61.33 4.48 -56.23
N ASN A 558 60.78 5.51 -55.57
CA ASN A 558 61.19 5.90 -54.23
C ASN A 558 59.95 5.74 -53.28
N TYR A 559 60.17 4.99 -52.19
CA TYR A 559 59.21 4.91 -51.13
C TYR A 559 59.21 6.24 -50.36
N LEU A 560 58.10 6.93 -50.36
CA LEU A 560 58.00 8.24 -49.74
C LEU A 560 57.44 8.14 -48.28
N GLY A 561 56.91 6.97 -47.87
CA GLY A 561 56.61 6.64 -46.50
C GLY A 561 55.67 7.62 -45.83
N TRP A 562 54.61 8.10 -46.53
CA TRP A 562 53.66 8.97 -45.93
C TRP A 562 52.74 8.14 -45.04
N THR A 563 53.21 7.90 -43.83
CA THR A 563 52.35 7.25 -42.80
C THR A 563 51.55 8.31 -42.04
N ALA A 564 50.37 8.61 -42.48
CA ALA A 564 49.41 9.28 -41.67
C ALA A 564 48.56 8.20 -40.93
N GLY A 565 49.14 7.61 -39.88
CA GLY A 565 48.42 6.74 -38.96
C GLY A 565 47.80 7.60 -37.87
N GLY A 566 46.53 7.85 -37.99
CA GLY A 566 45.72 8.49 -36.94
C GLY A 566 44.26 8.46 -37.35
N ALA A 567 43.36 8.01 -36.48
CA ALA A 567 41.96 8.30 -36.63
C ALA A 567 41.84 9.83 -36.72
N ILE A 568 41.37 10.36 -37.84
CA ILE A 568 41.00 11.77 -37.92
C ILE A 568 39.70 11.92 -37.09
N ILE A 569 39.88 11.98 -35.78
CA ILE A 569 38.93 12.65 -34.89
C ILE A 569 39.39 14.10 -34.95
N GLY A 570 38.61 14.94 -35.62
CA GLY A 570 38.78 16.38 -35.80
C GLY A 570 39.71 17.11 -34.84
N ALA A 571 41.02 16.96 -35.01
CA ALA A 571 42.06 17.90 -34.56
C ALA A 571 43.43 17.41 -35.02
N ILE A 572 43.91 18.04 -36.02
CA ILE A 572 45.25 18.46 -36.33
C ILE A 572 46.29 18.14 -35.24
N PHE A 573 47.12 17.09 -35.47
CA PHE A 573 48.55 17.08 -35.07
C PHE A 573 49.24 15.96 -35.82
N ALA A 574 49.69 16.27 -37.03
CA ALA A 574 50.81 15.52 -37.64
C ALA A 574 52.13 16.09 -37.09
N PRO A 575 53.01 15.27 -36.49
CA PRO A 575 54.30 15.78 -36.11
C PRO A 575 55.10 16.17 -37.41
N ALA A 576 55.69 17.32 -37.34
CA ALA A 576 56.50 17.94 -38.45
C ALA A 576 57.75 17.15 -38.93
N TRP A 577 57.85 15.85 -38.58
CA TRP A 577 59.02 15.03 -38.84
C TRP A 577 58.92 14.15 -40.09
N ALA A 578 57.78 14.07 -40.75
CA ALA A 578 57.59 13.20 -41.91
C ALA A 578 58.19 13.78 -43.25
N VAL A 579 58.60 15.03 -43.22
CA VAL A 579 59.05 15.73 -44.46
C VAL A 579 60.55 15.56 -44.77
N ILE A 580 61.34 15.13 -43.80
CA ILE A 580 62.82 15.11 -44.01
C ILE A 580 63.34 13.81 -44.68
N GLY A 581 62.60 12.69 -44.60
CA GLY A 581 63.01 11.41 -45.19
C GLY A 581 62.83 11.31 -46.71
N GLY A 582 61.89 12.10 -47.28
CA GLY A 582 61.55 12.00 -48.70
C GLY A 582 62.59 12.69 -49.67
N LEU A 583 63.31 13.67 -49.17
CA LEU A 583 64.19 14.44 -50.03
C LEU A 583 65.59 13.82 -50.23
N ILE A 584 66.07 12.93 -49.35
CA ILE A 584 67.39 12.31 -49.43
C ILE A 584 67.40 11.14 -50.42
N GLY A 585 66.31 10.44 -50.63
CA GLY A 585 66.20 9.32 -51.58
C GLY A 585 66.14 9.75 -53.05
N TRP A 586 65.69 10.95 -53.35
CA TRP A 586 65.55 11.46 -54.72
C TRP A 586 66.89 11.80 -55.37
N GLY A 587 67.79 12.29 -54.54
CA GLY A 587 69.12 12.67 -55.07
C GLY A 587 69.94 11.50 -55.57
N ILE A 588 69.70 10.27 -55.07
CA ILE A 588 70.56 9.10 -55.41
C ILE A 588 70.16 8.44 -56.75
N CYS A 589 68.88 8.56 -57.14
CA CYS A 589 68.40 7.92 -58.37
C CYS A 589 68.72 8.72 -59.65
N HIS A 590 68.99 10.00 -59.51
CA HIS A 590 69.40 10.86 -60.63
C HIS A 590 70.88 10.91 -60.84
N ALA A 591 71.70 10.32 -59.96
CA ALA A 591 73.12 10.30 -60.03
C ALA A 591 73.72 9.03 -60.67
N SER A 592 72.91 8.12 -61.17
CA SER A 592 73.28 6.91 -61.95
C SER A 592 72.53 6.96 -63.29
#